data_5af86c58ab02bbd9d2ca670d4a1e6ff5
#
_entry.id   5af86c58ab02bbd9d2ca670d4a1e6ff5
#
_cell.length_a   1.000
_cell.length_b   1.000
_cell.length_c   1.000
_cell.angle_alpha   90.00
_cell.angle_beta   90.00
_cell.angle_gamma   90.00
#
_symmetry.space_group_name_H-M   'P 1'
#
loop_
_entity.id
_entity.type
_entity.pdbx_description
1 polymer ?
#
loop_
_entity_poly.entity_id
_entity_poly.type
_entity_poly.pdbx_seq_one_letter_code
_entity_poly.pdbx_strand_id
1 'polypeptide(L)'
;MSLADRLIRIPEGIVTFIERPDGTRLHCISMGEGPTVILAHGIFNELRCFNLVLQHLLNRKVRVVLFDQRGHGQSSIGADGLGSRQMAGDYKAILEFFDVKDGVLVGHSMGAFLAVVLAETYPSVVETRLKAMMLVSGHAGVVAKGSVQNQLQIPLIRAGLMPRILRSQWLGRSFIRTLFGKEVREEYIEVTRLILAANSTKDRIALVDFQVKEDHYPALGQIKVPTIVVCGEQDRTCPRWHSERLGAEIPDARNIWLSGVGHAVVYEAPEIIDHEVGLLVN
;
A
#
# COMPACT_ATOMS: atom_id res chain seq x y z
N MET A 1 7.06 -13.20 -23.91
CA MET A 1 6.25 -12.29 -23.05
C MET A 1 7.20 -11.33 -22.38
N SER A 2 6.99 -10.02 -22.56
CA SER A 2 7.84 -8.97 -21.97
C SER A 2 7.74 -8.97 -20.43
N LEU A 3 8.67 -8.29 -19.76
CA LEU A 3 8.59 -8.10 -18.31
C LEU A 3 7.31 -7.32 -17.92
N ALA A 4 6.99 -6.27 -18.69
CA ALA A 4 5.78 -5.49 -18.47
C ALA A 4 4.51 -6.35 -18.58
N ASP A 5 4.42 -7.23 -19.58
CA ASP A 5 3.28 -8.15 -19.74
C ASP A 5 3.12 -9.09 -18.53
N ARG A 6 4.23 -9.53 -17.93
CA ARG A 6 4.20 -10.38 -16.73
C ARG A 6 3.72 -9.58 -15.50
N LEU A 7 4.21 -8.36 -15.34
CA LEU A 7 3.90 -7.53 -14.17
C LEU A 7 2.48 -6.98 -14.17
N ILE A 8 1.82 -6.87 -15.34
CA ILE A 8 0.46 -6.37 -15.43
C ILE A 8 -0.60 -7.49 -15.37
N ARG A 9 -0.19 -8.76 -15.34
CA ARG A 9 -1.13 -9.88 -15.21
C ARG A 9 -1.72 -9.96 -13.81
N ILE A 10 -3.00 -10.39 -13.77
CA ILE A 10 -3.62 -10.78 -12.49
C ILE A 10 -2.92 -12.06 -12.01
N PRO A 11 -2.43 -12.10 -10.76
CA PRO A 11 -1.81 -13.29 -10.18
C PRO A 11 -2.75 -14.50 -10.20
N GLU A 12 -2.20 -15.67 -10.44
CA GLU A 12 -2.95 -16.92 -10.32
C GLU A 12 -3.11 -17.29 -8.84
N GLY A 13 -4.36 -17.58 -8.43
CA GLY A 13 -4.68 -17.93 -7.05
C GLY A 13 -6.19 -18.12 -6.86
N ILE A 14 -6.60 -18.32 -5.62
CA ILE A 14 -8.01 -18.44 -5.25
C ILE A 14 -8.61 -17.06 -5.15
N VAL A 15 -9.47 -16.73 -6.12
CA VAL A 15 -10.21 -15.45 -6.14
C VAL A 15 -11.39 -15.53 -5.18
N THR A 16 -11.52 -14.51 -4.35
CA THR A 16 -12.61 -14.38 -3.36
C THR A 16 -13.13 -12.95 -3.35
N PHE A 17 -14.43 -12.79 -3.16
CA PHE A 17 -15.05 -11.50 -2.89
C PHE A 17 -15.63 -11.49 -1.48
N ILE A 18 -15.20 -10.53 -0.65
CA ILE A 18 -15.72 -10.35 0.70
C ILE A 18 -16.79 -9.25 0.67
N GLU A 19 -18.03 -9.63 0.98
CA GLU A 19 -19.14 -8.69 1.07
C GLU A 19 -19.08 -7.93 2.40
N ARG A 20 -19.27 -6.60 2.33
CA ARG A 20 -19.34 -5.73 3.50
C ARG A 20 -20.78 -5.32 3.76
N PRO A 21 -21.15 -4.97 5.02
CA PRO A 21 -22.53 -4.58 5.35
C PRO A 21 -23.08 -3.40 4.54
N ASP A 22 -22.20 -2.50 4.07
CA ASP A 22 -22.56 -1.34 3.25
C ASP A 22 -22.70 -1.66 1.75
N GLY A 23 -22.59 -2.94 1.37
CA GLY A 23 -22.64 -3.41 -0.01
C GLY A 23 -21.30 -3.31 -0.77
N THR A 24 -20.21 -2.91 -0.11
CA THR A 24 -18.87 -3.00 -0.71
C THR A 24 -18.50 -4.47 -0.92
N ARG A 25 -17.93 -4.77 -2.09
CA ARG A 25 -17.33 -6.07 -2.42
C ARG A 25 -15.82 -5.91 -2.53
N LEU A 26 -15.07 -6.59 -1.69
CA LEU A 26 -13.61 -6.56 -1.69
C LEU A 26 -13.07 -7.75 -2.49
N HIS A 27 -12.37 -7.47 -3.57
CA HIS A 27 -11.69 -8.47 -4.39
C HIS A 27 -10.38 -8.88 -3.72
N CYS A 28 -10.23 -10.16 -3.45
CA CYS A 28 -9.04 -10.75 -2.84
C CYS A 28 -8.54 -11.92 -3.68
N ILE A 29 -7.22 -12.12 -3.68
CA ILE A 29 -6.58 -13.31 -4.25
C ILE A 29 -5.67 -13.90 -3.18
N SER A 30 -5.85 -15.19 -2.88
CA SER A 30 -4.98 -15.92 -1.95
C SER A 30 -4.24 -17.05 -2.64
N MET A 31 -2.99 -17.29 -2.23
CA MET A 31 -2.15 -18.35 -2.78
C MET A 31 -1.09 -18.80 -1.77
N GLY A 32 -0.58 -20.00 -1.95
CA GLY A 32 0.39 -20.62 -1.05
C GLY A 32 -0.23 -21.10 0.26
N GLU A 33 0.60 -21.65 1.14
CA GLU A 33 0.21 -22.20 2.45
C GLU A 33 1.27 -21.84 3.49
N GLY A 34 0.86 -21.70 4.76
CA GLY A 34 1.74 -21.35 5.87
C GLY A 34 1.35 -20.05 6.56
N PRO A 35 2.29 -19.38 7.26
CA PRO A 35 2.06 -18.08 7.87
C PRO A 35 1.52 -17.07 6.86
N THR A 36 0.55 -16.26 7.27
CA THR A 36 -0.15 -15.38 6.33
C THR A 36 0.54 -14.03 6.19
N VAL A 37 0.78 -13.62 4.95
CA VAL A 37 1.27 -12.29 4.57
C VAL A 37 0.17 -11.57 3.80
N ILE A 38 -0.28 -10.42 4.31
CA ILE A 38 -1.30 -9.58 3.67
C ILE A 38 -0.61 -8.40 3.00
N LEU A 39 -0.89 -8.15 1.72
CA LEU A 39 -0.29 -7.07 0.94
C LEU A 39 -1.33 -6.00 0.60
N ALA A 40 -1.15 -4.80 1.13
CA ALA A 40 -2.05 -3.66 1.00
C ALA A 40 -1.41 -2.54 0.17
N HIS A 41 -1.95 -2.24 -1.00
CA HIS A 41 -1.40 -1.32 -1.99
C HIS A 41 -1.61 0.17 -1.66
N GLY A 42 -0.97 1.07 -2.42
CA GLY A 42 -1.10 2.53 -2.31
C GLY A 42 -2.31 3.11 -3.05
N ILE A 43 -2.47 4.44 -2.94
CA ILE A 43 -3.54 5.18 -3.62
C ILE A 43 -3.47 5.00 -5.14
N PHE A 44 -4.63 4.89 -5.81
CA PHE A 44 -4.79 4.66 -7.25
C PHE A 44 -4.05 3.43 -7.78
N ASN A 45 -3.55 2.58 -6.91
CA ASN A 45 -2.91 1.33 -7.25
C ASN A 45 -3.93 0.18 -7.19
N GLU A 46 -3.48 -1.05 -7.31
CA GLU A 46 -4.26 -2.28 -7.11
C GLU A 46 -3.31 -3.44 -6.81
N LEU A 47 -3.85 -4.63 -6.57
CA LEU A 47 -3.08 -5.80 -6.11
C LEU A 47 -1.90 -6.18 -7.05
N ARG A 48 -1.98 -5.91 -8.36
CA ARG A 48 -0.91 -6.22 -9.32
C ARG A 48 0.40 -5.46 -9.08
N CYS A 49 0.39 -4.35 -8.34
CA CYS A 49 1.62 -3.65 -8.00
C CYS A 49 2.59 -4.49 -7.17
N PHE A 50 2.09 -5.55 -6.54
CA PHE A 50 2.91 -6.47 -5.77
C PHE A 50 3.46 -7.66 -6.57
N ASN A 51 3.27 -7.72 -7.90
CA ASN A 51 3.70 -8.88 -8.69
C ASN A 51 5.20 -9.20 -8.58
N LEU A 52 6.07 -8.20 -8.40
CA LEU A 52 7.50 -8.45 -8.14
C LEU A 52 7.73 -9.01 -6.73
N VAL A 53 7.11 -8.40 -5.72
CA VAL A 53 7.19 -8.88 -4.33
C VAL A 53 6.64 -10.31 -4.24
N LEU A 54 5.53 -10.59 -4.93
CA LEU A 54 4.91 -11.90 -4.96
C LEU A 54 5.86 -12.98 -5.53
N GLN A 55 6.62 -12.66 -6.60
CA GLN A 55 7.60 -13.59 -7.17
C GLN A 55 8.67 -14.03 -6.16
N HIS A 56 9.05 -13.14 -5.23
CA HIS A 56 9.97 -13.48 -4.15
C HIS A 56 9.27 -14.30 -3.05
N LEU A 57 8.10 -13.83 -2.57
CA LEU A 57 7.38 -14.46 -1.47
C LEU A 57 6.92 -15.88 -1.79
N LEU A 58 6.54 -16.18 -3.04
CA LEU A 58 6.10 -17.54 -3.45
C LEU A 58 7.22 -18.58 -3.41
N ASN A 59 8.47 -18.17 -3.29
CA ASN A 59 9.60 -19.10 -3.03
C ASN A 59 9.66 -19.53 -1.54
N ARG A 60 8.85 -18.91 -0.68
CA ARG A 60 8.73 -19.24 0.74
C ARG A 60 7.48 -20.08 1.00
N LYS A 61 7.46 -20.79 2.12
CA LYS A 61 6.26 -21.47 2.61
C LYS A 61 5.36 -20.48 3.36
N VAL A 62 4.71 -19.57 2.63
CA VAL A 62 3.77 -18.58 3.17
C VAL A 62 2.48 -18.57 2.38
N ARG A 63 1.38 -18.27 3.06
CA ARG A 63 0.12 -17.91 2.40
C ARG A 63 0.13 -16.41 2.14
N VAL A 64 0.07 -15.99 0.89
CA VAL A 64 -0.05 -14.57 0.51
C VAL A 64 -1.51 -14.25 0.24
N VAL A 65 -1.99 -13.15 0.82
CA VAL A 65 -3.29 -12.55 0.53
C VAL A 65 -3.08 -11.18 -0.07
N LEU A 66 -3.46 -11.02 -1.33
CA LEU A 66 -3.53 -9.77 -2.06
C LEU A 66 -4.97 -9.30 -2.08
N PHE A 67 -5.22 -8.01 -2.03
CA PHE A 67 -6.56 -7.48 -2.22
C PHE A 67 -6.55 -6.11 -2.89
N ASP A 68 -7.60 -5.84 -3.63
CA ASP A 68 -7.90 -4.49 -4.11
C ASP A 68 -8.61 -3.73 -2.99
N GLN A 69 -8.07 -2.61 -2.57
CA GLN A 69 -8.72 -1.76 -1.59
C GLN A 69 -10.05 -1.22 -2.15
N ARG A 70 -10.99 -0.90 -1.26
CA ARG A 70 -12.28 -0.29 -1.60
C ARG A 70 -12.12 0.78 -2.69
N GLY A 71 -12.90 0.65 -3.77
CA GLY A 71 -12.85 1.56 -4.90
C GLY A 71 -11.64 1.43 -5.83
N HIS A 72 -10.80 0.40 -5.69
CA HIS A 72 -9.68 0.12 -6.58
C HIS A 72 -9.84 -1.26 -7.25
N GLY A 73 -9.16 -1.44 -8.38
CA GLY A 73 -9.16 -2.70 -9.11
C GLY A 73 -10.57 -3.24 -9.36
N GLN A 74 -10.85 -4.42 -8.83
CA GLN A 74 -12.15 -5.08 -8.92
C GLN A 74 -13.01 -4.91 -7.65
N SER A 75 -12.55 -4.16 -6.65
CA SER A 75 -13.34 -3.82 -5.46
C SER A 75 -14.29 -2.67 -5.72
N SER A 76 -15.52 -2.79 -5.21
CA SER A 76 -16.54 -1.76 -5.34
C SER A 76 -16.46 -0.69 -4.25
N ILE A 77 -17.34 0.32 -4.35
CA ILE A 77 -17.60 1.31 -3.30
C ILE A 77 -19.05 1.11 -2.86
N GLY A 78 -19.29 0.82 -1.61
CA GLY A 78 -20.61 0.69 -1.02
C GLY A 78 -21.18 2.02 -0.52
N ALA A 79 -22.29 1.95 0.21
CA ALA A 79 -23.04 3.13 0.68
C ALA A 79 -22.25 4.03 1.63
N ASP A 80 -21.29 3.49 2.39
CA ASP A 80 -20.45 4.27 3.33
C ASP A 80 -19.34 5.07 2.63
N GLY A 81 -19.19 4.91 1.31
CA GLY A 81 -18.21 5.65 0.50
C GLY A 81 -16.75 5.32 0.82
N LEU A 82 -15.88 6.31 0.63
CA LEU A 82 -14.43 6.22 0.80
C LEU A 82 -14.00 7.06 2.02
N GLY A 83 -13.65 6.38 3.12
CA GLY A 83 -13.10 7.00 4.32
C GLY A 83 -12.04 6.11 4.95
N SER A 84 -11.12 6.69 5.70
CA SER A 84 -10.02 5.96 6.33
C SER A 84 -10.51 4.87 7.28
N ARG A 85 -11.52 5.19 8.12
CA ARG A 85 -12.10 4.24 9.09
C ARG A 85 -12.88 3.11 8.42
N GLN A 86 -13.64 3.40 7.34
CA GLN A 86 -14.32 2.39 6.54
C GLN A 86 -13.30 1.42 5.93
N MET A 87 -12.22 1.95 5.36
CA MET A 87 -11.15 1.14 4.75
C MET A 87 -10.33 0.38 5.80
N ALA A 88 -10.11 0.93 6.99
CA ALA A 88 -9.53 0.18 8.12
C ALA A 88 -10.46 -0.97 8.56
N GLY A 89 -11.78 -0.76 8.56
CA GLY A 89 -12.77 -1.81 8.76
C GLY A 89 -12.73 -2.91 7.70
N ASP A 90 -12.35 -2.58 6.47
CA ASP A 90 -12.13 -3.55 5.39
C ASP A 90 -10.91 -4.44 5.68
N TYR A 91 -9.81 -3.85 6.17
CA TYR A 91 -8.64 -4.63 6.61
C TYR A 91 -9.00 -5.60 7.74
N LYS A 92 -9.77 -5.13 8.74
CA LYS A 92 -10.29 -6.00 9.80
C LYS A 92 -11.07 -7.18 9.19
N ALA A 93 -11.99 -6.92 8.27
CA ALA A 93 -12.79 -7.97 7.64
C ALA A 93 -11.94 -8.97 6.85
N ILE A 94 -10.88 -8.52 6.17
CA ILE A 94 -9.93 -9.40 5.46
C ILE A 94 -9.20 -10.29 6.46
N LEU A 95 -8.68 -9.72 7.56
CA LEU A 95 -8.00 -10.48 8.61
C LEU A 95 -8.92 -11.55 9.24
N GLU A 96 -10.18 -11.21 9.46
CA GLU A 96 -11.19 -12.13 10.02
C GLU A 96 -11.60 -13.21 9.01
N PHE A 97 -11.90 -12.84 7.76
CA PHE A 97 -12.35 -13.78 6.74
C PHE A 97 -11.30 -14.85 6.44
N PHE A 98 -10.02 -14.46 6.33
CA PHE A 98 -8.92 -15.41 6.11
C PHE A 98 -8.43 -16.09 7.39
N ASP A 99 -9.11 -15.90 8.52
CA ASP A 99 -8.73 -16.40 9.85
C ASP A 99 -7.23 -16.24 10.12
N VAL A 100 -6.75 -15.01 9.90
CA VAL A 100 -5.33 -14.68 10.05
C VAL A 100 -4.94 -14.84 11.52
N LYS A 101 -3.87 -15.61 11.76
CA LYS A 101 -3.22 -15.82 13.05
C LYS A 101 -1.74 -15.59 12.89
N ASP A 102 -1.16 -14.75 13.74
CA ASP A 102 0.25 -14.38 13.69
C ASP A 102 0.71 -13.91 12.28
N GLY A 103 -0.18 -13.19 11.57
CA GLY A 103 0.08 -12.72 10.21
C GLY A 103 1.03 -11.53 10.15
N VAL A 104 1.58 -11.27 8.96
CA VAL A 104 2.35 -10.06 8.66
C VAL A 104 1.54 -9.18 7.71
N LEU A 105 1.25 -7.94 8.12
CA LEU A 105 0.58 -6.96 7.27
C LEU A 105 1.63 -6.03 6.63
N VAL A 106 1.77 -6.08 5.32
CA VAL A 106 2.65 -5.21 4.54
C VAL A 106 1.80 -4.16 3.86
N GLY A 107 1.92 -2.90 4.27
CA GLY A 107 1.23 -1.77 3.68
C GLY A 107 2.20 -0.86 2.91
N HIS A 108 1.89 -0.55 1.65
CA HIS A 108 2.63 0.42 0.85
C HIS A 108 1.88 1.74 0.75
N SER A 109 2.54 2.87 1.07
CA SER A 109 1.99 4.22 0.91
C SER A 109 0.65 4.39 1.66
N MET A 110 -0.48 4.64 0.99
CA MET A 110 -1.82 4.65 1.60
C MET A 110 -2.12 3.33 2.33
N GLY A 111 -1.60 2.19 1.87
CA GLY A 111 -1.73 0.92 2.57
C GLY A 111 -1.07 0.92 3.95
N ALA A 112 0.07 1.59 4.09
CA ALA A 112 0.73 1.78 5.38
C ALA A 112 -0.05 2.76 6.28
N PHE A 113 -0.56 3.85 5.71
CA PHE A 113 -1.44 4.78 6.42
C PHE A 113 -2.68 4.06 6.99
N LEU A 114 -3.34 3.24 6.18
CA LEU A 114 -4.52 2.49 6.61
C LEU A 114 -4.19 1.38 7.64
N ALA A 115 -2.98 0.83 7.61
CA ALA A 115 -2.52 -0.08 8.67
C ALA A 115 -2.37 0.65 10.01
N VAL A 116 -1.92 1.90 10.03
CA VAL A 116 -1.91 2.76 11.24
C VAL A 116 -3.33 3.05 11.70
N VAL A 117 -4.24 3.42 10.80
CA VAL A 117 -5.67 3.66 11.15
C VAL A 117 -6.34 2.39 11.66
N LEU A 118 -6.00 1.21 11.10
CA LEU A 118 -6.47 -0.07 11.62
C LEU A 118 -6.02 -0.29 13.06
N ALA A 119 -4.74 -0.05 13.35
CA ALA A 119 -4.18 -0.24 14.70
C ALA A 119 -4.79 0.74 15.72
N GLU A 120 -5.07 1.98 15.33
CA GLU A 120 -5.77 2.95 16.16
C GLU A 120 -7.23 2.55 16.41
N THR A 121 -7.93 2.13 15.35
CA THR A 121 -9.40 1.89 15.42
C THR A 121 -9.76 0.53 15.99
N TYR A 122 -8.92 -0.49 15.72
CA TYR A 122 -9.16 -1.88 16.12
C TYR A 122 -7.90 -2.51 16.75
N PRO A 123 -7.36 -1.94 17.85
CA PRO A 123 -6.09 -2.39 18.44
C PRO A 123 -6.11 -3.87 18.82
N SER A 124 -7.21 -4.38 19.40
CA SER A 124 -7.34 -5.79 19.76
C SER A 124 -7.29 -6.74 18.56
N VAL A 125 -7.79 -6.33 17.40
CA VAL A 125 -7.70 -7.13 16.16
C VAL A 125 -6.26 -7.22 15.69
N VAL A 126 -5.54 -6.11 15.73
CA VAL A 126 -4.12 -6.07 15.37
C VAL A 126 -3.31 -6.94 16.33
N GLU A 127 -3.47 -6.76 17.63
CA GLU A 127 -2.73 -7.51 18.66
C GLU A 127 -2.99 -9.03 18.65
N THR A 128 -4.20 -9.46 18.28
CA THR A 128 -4.56 -10.88 18.27
C THR A 128 -4.33 -11.60 16.95
N ARG A 129 -4.23 -10.86 15.83
CA ARG A 129 -4.14 -11.45 14.49
C ARG A 129 -2.82 -11.21 13.79
N LEU A 130 -2.07 -10.17 14.18
CA LEU A 130 -0.82 -9.82 13.53
C LEU A 130 0.38 -10.08 14.45
N LYS A 131 1.38 -10.77 13.91
CA LYS A 131 2.70 -10.90 14.52
C LYS A 131 3.52 -9.62 14.32
N ALA A 132 3.34 -8.94 13.18
CA ALA A 132 4.04 -7.71 12.85
C ALA A 132 3.34 -6.91 11.74
N MET A 133 3.71 -5.63 11.65
CA MET A 133 3.39 -4.77 10.50
C MET A 133 4.67 -4.33 9.79
N MET A 134 4.58 -4.15 8.47
CA MET A 134 5.61 -3.53 7.65
C MET A 134 5.02 -2.32 6.92
N LEU A 135 5.50 -1.13 7.24
CA LEU A 135 5.05 0.15 6.70
C LEU A 135 6.06 0.62 5.64
N VAL A 136 5.73 0.41 4.38
CA VAL A 136 6.61 0.67 3.23
C VAL A 136 6.27 2.01 2.61
N SER A 137 7.21 2.95 2.55
CA SER A 137 7.02 4.31 2.02
C SER A 137 5.75 4.97 2.61
N GLY A 138 5.55 4.79 3.93
CA GLY A 138 4.31 5.10 4.63
C GLY A 138 4.31 6.48 5.29
N HIS A 139 3.13 6.84 5.80
CA HIS A 139 2.87 8.02 6.64
C HIS A 139 1.71 7.73 7.59
N ALA A 140 1.48 8.61 8.56
CA ALA A 140 0.32 8.55 9.46
C ALA A 140 -0.61 9.78 9.31
N GLY A 141 -0.76 10.29 8.09
CA GLY A 141 -1.56 11.48 7.76
C GLY A 141 -0.72 12.65 7.28
N VAL A 142 -1.39 13.79 7.07
CA VAL A 142 -0.81 15.08 6.64
C VAL A 142 0.22 14.95 5.48
N VAL A 143 -0.06 14.06 4.54
CA VAL A 143 0.89 13.61 3.49
C VAL A 143 1.43 14.74 2.60
N ALA A 144 0.75 15.88 2.52
CA ALA A 144 1.21 17.06 1.77
C ALA A 144 2.29 17.85 2.50
N LYS A 145 2.46 17.66 3.82
CA LYS A 145 3.41 18.41 4.64
C LYS A 145 4.83 18.03 4.25
N GLY A 146 5.63 19.03 3.84
CA GLY A 146 7.02 18.82 3.43
C GLY A 146 7.23 18.17 2.06
N SER A 147 6.16 17.80 1.34
CA SER A 147 6.24 17.24 0.00
C SER A 147 5.84 18.27 -1.07
N VAL A 148 6.83 18.83 -1.76
CA VAL A 148 6.57 19.70 -2.92
C VAL A 148 5.83 18.92 -4.02
N GLN A 149 6.14 17.65 -4.19
CA GLN A 149 5.45 16.79 -5.17
C GLN A 149 3.94 16.71 -4.85
N ASN A 150 3.56 16.45 -3.61
CA ASN A 150 2.14 16.38 -3.22
C ASN A 150 1.46 17.75 -3.32
N GLN A 151 2.15 18.84 -2.97
CA GLN A 151 1.60 20.18 -3.12
C GLN A 151 1.26 20.53 -4.57
N LEU A 152 2.01 20.02 -5.54
CA LEU A 152 1.76 20.21 -6.96
C LEU A 152 0.71 19.24 -7.53
N GLN A 153 0.75 17.95 -7.13
CA GLN A 153 -0.13 16.94 -7.71
C GLN A 153 -1.54 16.92 -7.13
N ILE A 154 -1.73 17.25 -5.85
CA ILE A 154 -3.06 17.24 -5.20
C ILE A 154 -4.05 18.18 -5.89
N PRO A 155 -3.72 19.43 -6.24
CA PRO A 155 -4.60 20.28 -7.03
C PRO A 155 -4.98 19.67 -8.39
N LEU A 156 -4.05 19.02 -9.08
CA LEU A 156 -4.31 18.34 -10.35
C LEU A 156 -5.27 17.15 -10.20
N ILE A 157 -5.10 16.40 -9.10
CA ILE A 157 -6.01 15.28 -8.76
C ILE A 157 -7.42 15.84 -8.49
N ARG A 158 -7.55 16.87 -7.64
CA ARG A 158 -8.83 17.50 -7.30
C ARG A 158 -9.52 18.13 -8.52
N ALA A 159 -8.76 18.68 -9.45
CA ALA A 159 -9.29 19.16 -10.72
C ALA A 159 -9.68 18.04 -11.70
N GLY A 160 -9.45 16.76 -11.36
CA GLY A 160 -9.73 15.61 -12.22
C GLY A 160 -8.86 15.53 -13.48
N LEU A 161 -7.66 16.14 -13.44
CA LEU A 161 -6.72 16.16 -14.56
C LEU A 161 -5.80 14.93 -14.57
N MET A 162 -5.60 14.30 -13.42
CA MET A 162 -4.68 13.17 -13.27
C MET A 162 -4.97 12.01 -14.25
N PRO A 163 -6.23 11.58 -14.49
CA PRO A 163 -6.50 10.53 -15.48
C PRO A 163 -6.05 10.89 -16.89
N ARG A 164 -6.14 12.17 -17.28
CA ARG A 164 -5.67 12.62 -18.60
C ARG A 164 -4.15 12.63 -18.68
N ILE A 165 -3.48 13.08 -17.62
CA ILE A 165 -2.01 13.08 -17.52
C ILE A 165 -1.50 11.64 -17.63
N LEU A 166 -2.04 10.70 -16.86
CA LEU A 166 -1.60 9.31 -16.82
C LEU A 166 -1.87 8.54 -18.12
N ARG A 167 -2.94 8.89 -18.87
CA ARG A 167 -3.21 8.30 -20.19
C ARG A 167 -2.23 8.75 -21.27
N SER A 168 -1.63 9.94 -21.13
CA SER A 168 -0.58 10.40 -22.04
C SER A 168 0.69 9.58 -21.80
N GLN A 169 1.26 9.00 -22.86
CA GLN A 169 2.51 8.26 -22.73
C GLN A 169 3.64 9.14 -22.20
N TRP A 170 3.81 10.33 -22.80
CA TRP A 170 4.89 11.22 -22.41
C TRP A 170 4.68 11.85 -21.03
N LEU A 171 3.55 12.53 -20.80
CA LEU A 171 3.27 13.19 -19.52
C LEU A 171 3.14 12.17 -18.39
N GLY A 172 2.44 11.06 -18.63
CA GLY A 172 2.22 10.01 -17.63
C GLY A 172 3.53 9.34 -17.22
N ARG A 173 4.37 8.96 -18.16
CA ARG A 173 5.70 8.38 -17.87
C ARG A 173 6.59 9.37 -17.11
N SER A 174 6.61 10.64 -17.55
CA SER A 174 7.36 11.69 -16.85
C SER A 174 6.88 11.88 -15.41
N PHE A 175 5.56 11.89 -15.19
CA PHE A 175 4.97 11.94 -13.86
C PHE A 175 5.35 10.70 -13.02
N ILE A 176 5.13 9.50 -13.54
CA ILE A 176 5.42 8.25 -12.82
C ILE A 176 6.91 8.14 -12.49
N ARG A 177 7.80 8.61 -13.40
CA ARG A 177 9.25 8.61 -13.14
C ARG A 177 9.62 9.35 -11.84
N THR A 178 8.81 10.35 -11.41
CA THR A 178 9.06 11.09 -10.17
C THR A 178 8.81 10.29 -8.91
N LEU A 179 8.10 9.15 -9.00
CA LEU A 179 7.87 8.23 -7.88
C LEU A 179 9.07 7.30 -7.62
N PHE A 180 9.99 7.20 -8.56
CA PHE A 180 11.13 6.30 -8.50
C PHE A 180 12.42 7.04 -8.12
N GLY A 181 13.39 6.28 -7.64
CA GLY A 181 14.74 6.76 -7.35
C GLY A 181 15.60 7.00 -8.58
N LYS A 182 16.92 6.87 -8.42
CA LYS A 182 17.88 7.22 -9.50
C LYS A 182 17.81 6.25 -10.66
N GLU A 183 17.83 4.96 -10.36
CA GLU A 183 17.88 3.89 -11.35
C GLU A 183 16.57 3.14 -11.35
N VAL A 184 15.87 3.17 -12.48
CA VAL A 184 14.60 2.46 -12.65
C VAL A 184 14.48 1.89 -14.06
N ARG A 185 13.93 0.69 -14.15
CA ARG A 185 13.60 0.06 -15.42
C ARG A 185 12.37 0.73 -16.02
N GLU A 186 12.44 0.98 -17.31
CA GLU A 186 11.33 1.63 -18.05
C GLU A 186 10.03 0.84 -17.98
N GLU A 187 10.14 -0.49 -17.89
CA GLU A 187 8.98 -1.38 -17.73
C GLU A 187 8.22 -1.12 -16.42
N TYR A 188 8.91 -0.78 -15.33
CA TYR A 188 8.27 -0.46 -14.04
C TYR A 188 7.50 0.87 -14.12
N ILE A 189 8.07 1.86 -14.81
CA ILE A 189 7.38 3.14 -15.07
C ILE A 189 6.10 2.89 -15.85
N GLU A 190 6.17 2.10 -16.93
CA GLU A 190 5.02 1.84 -17.80
C GLU A 190 3.92 1.04 -17.08
N VAL A 191 4.27 -0.03 -16.37
CA VAL A 191 3.33 -0.83 -15.60
C VAL A 191 2.63 0.01 -14.54
N THR A 192 3.39 0.80 -13.78
CA THR A 192 2.83 1.72 -12.77
C THR A 192 1.89 2.72 -13.41
N ARG A 193 2.28 3.33 -14.54
CA ARG A 193 1.45 4.27 -15.28
C ARG A 193 0.11 3.66 -15.70
N LEU A 194 0.13 2.45 -16.27
CA LEU A 194 -1.07 1.76 -16.73
C LEU A 194 -2.02 1.43 -15.57
N ILE A 195 -1.49 0.94 -14.45
CA ILE A 195 -2.27 0.63 -13.25
C ILE A 195 -2.90 1.90 -12.68
N LEU A 196 -2.12 2.96 -12.47
CA LEU A 196 -2.64 4.21 -11.91
C LEU A 196 -3.63 4.89 -12.86
N ALA A 197 -3.42 4.82 -14.18
CA ALA A 197 -4.34 5.38 -15.17
C ALA A 197 -5.72 4.70 -15.13
N ALA A 198 -5.76 3.40 -14.88
CA ALA A 198 -7.01 2.65 -14.74
C ALA A 198 -7.77 2.99 -13.46
N ASN A 199 -7.05 3.36 -12.38
CA ASN A 199 -7.60 3.55 -11.04
C ASN A 199 -7.77 5.01 -10.61
N SER A 200 -7.21 6.01 -11.32
CA SER A 200 -7.34 7.42 -10.95
C SER A 200 -8.61 8.06 -11.54
N THR A 201 -9.70 8.02 -10.81
CA THR A 201 -11.02 8.55 -11.21
C THR A 201 -11.50 9.66 -10.25
N LYS A 202 -12.48 10.48 -10.70
CA LYS A 202 -12.98 11.64 -9.91
C LYS A 202 -13.68 11.25 -8.62
N ASP A 203 -14.35 10.12 -8.60
CA ASP A 203 -15.06 9.56 -7.45
C ASP A 203 -14.12 9.14 -6.31
N ARG A 204 -12.79 9.12 -6.57
CA ARG A 204 -11.76 8.74 -5.62
C ARG A 204 -11.02 9.91 -4.97
N ILE A 205 -11.52 11.14 -5.10
CA ILE A 205 -10.90 12.34 -4.48
C ILE A 205 -10.87 12.20 -2.95
N ALA A 206 -11.86 11.58 -2.35
CA ALA A 206 -11.91 11.34 -0.90
C ALA A 206 -10.67 10.60 -0.38
N LEU A 207 -10.06 9.72 -1.20
CA LEU A 207 -8.81 9.02 -0.86
C LEU A 207 -7.63 9.97 -0.62
N VAL A 208 -7.58 11.08 -1.35
CA VAL A 208 -6.56 12.12 -1.16
C VAL A 208 -6.91 12.97 0.06
N ASP A 209 -8.20 13.29 0.22
CA ASP A 209 -8.66 14.22 1.24
C ASP A 209 -8.38 13.73 2.65
N PHE A 210 -8.64 12.46 2.97
CA PHE A 210 -8.36 11.96 4.31
C PHE A 210 -6.83 11.89 4.57
N GLN A 211 -6.01 11.47 3.61
CA GLN A 211 -4.55 11.44 3.78
C GLN A 211 -3.93 12.83 3.99
N VAL A 212 -4.57 13.88 3.46
CA VAL A 212 -4.12 15.28 3.62
C VAL A 212 -4.60 15.89 4.93
N LYS A 213 -5.84 15.56 5.35
CA LYS A 213 -6.54 16.23 6.46
C LYS A 213 -6.33 15.52 7.79
N GLU A 214 -6.29 14.20 7.79
CA GLU A 214 -6.18 13.42 9.02
C GLU A 214 -4.75 13.39 9.54
N ASP A 215 -4.61 13.31 10.86
CA ASP A 215 -3.34 13.19 11.58
C ASP A 215 -3.45 12.10 12.65
N HIS A 216 -2.86 10.94 12.37
CA HIS A 216 -2.83 9.77 13.25
C HIS A 216 -1.47 9.61 13.97
N TYR A 217 -0.54 10.54 13.82
CA TYR A 217 0.72 10.53 14.56
C TYR A 217 0.54 10.45 16.07
N PRO A 218 -0.45 11.16 16.69
CA PRO A 218 -0.67 11.04 18.14
C PRO A 218 -1.04 9.65 18.62
N ALA A 219 -1.51 8.75 17.73
CA ALA A 219 -1.90 7.39 18.09
C ALA A 219 -0.77 6.36 17.94
N LEU A 220 0.38 6.73 17.36
CA LEU A 220 1.48 5.80 17.08
C LEU A 220 2.00 5.06 18.33
N GLY A 221 2.06 5.74 19.48
CA GLY A 221 2.47 5.16 20.76
C GLY A 221 1.54 4.03 21.28
N GLN A 222 0.37 3.85 20.68
CA GLN A 222 -0.59 2.79 21.04
C GLN A 222 -0.37 1.51 20.24
N ILE A 223 0.44 1.52 19.19
CA ILE A 223 0.74 0.34 18.35
C ILE A 223 1.69 -0.58 19.12
N LYS A 224 1.24 -1.79 19.43
CA LYS A 224 1.98 -2.74 20.28
C LYS A 224 2.63 -3.90 19.51
N VAL A 225 2.32 -4.04 18.23
CA VAL A 225 2.93 -5.11 17.41
C VAL A 225 4.25 -4.63 16.84
N PRO A 226 5.27 -5.51 16.75
CA PRO A 226 6.53 -5.20 16.09
C PRO A 226 6.30 -4.57 14.72
N THR A 227 6.99 -3.45 14.44
CA THR A 227 6.76 -2.70 13.21
C THR A 227 8.07 -2.42 12.48
N ILE A 228 8.12 -2.75 11.19
CA ILE A 228 9.23 -2.43 10.31
C ILE A 228 8.83 -1.28 9.42
N VAL A 229 9.60 -0.21 9.42
CA VAL A 229 9.39 0.97 8.58
C VAL A 229 10.43 0.98 7.48
N VAL A 230 10.01 0.76 6.22
CA VAL A 230 10.90 0.74 5.05
C VAL A 230 10.71 2.02 4.24
N CYS A 231 11.78 2.74 3.97
CA CYS A 231 11.74 4.01 3.26
C CYS A 231 12.87 4.14 2.23
N GLY A 232 12.52 4.52 1.02
CA GLY A 232 13.51 5.00 0.05
C GLY A 232 14.00 6.40 0.41
N GLU A 233 15.33 6.60 0.44
CA GLU A 233 15.93 7.90 0.77
C GLU A 233 15.60 9.01 -0.26
N GLN A 234 15.13 8.62 -1.44
CA GLN A 234 14.69 9.55 -2.49
C GLN A 234 13.17 9.66 -2.61
N ASP A 235 12.42 9.16 -1.63
CA ASP A 235 10.97 9.30 -1.59
C ASP A 235 10.56 10.77 -1.45
N ARG A 236 9.94 11.32 -2.51
CA ARG A 236 9.44 12.70 -2.57
C ARG A 236 7.94 12.78 -2.28
N THR A 237 7.24 11.63 -2.34
CA THR A 237 5.81 11.53 -2.05
C THR A 237 5.56 11.46 -0.54
N CYS A 238 6.27 10.56 0.15
CA CYS A 238 6.31 10.48 1.60
C CYS A 238 7.71 10.85 2.10
N PRO A 239 8.03 12.15 2.26
CA PRO A 239 9.35 12.60 2.68
C PRO A 239 9.83 11.89 3.95
N ARG A 240 11.12 11.75 4.07
CA ARG A 240 11.85 11.00 5.11
C ARG A 240 11.31 11.20 6.52
N TRP A 241 10.89 12.43 6.88
CA TRP A 241 10.38 12.74 8.21
C TRP A 241 9.15 11.93 8.63
N HIS A 242 8.32 11.47 7.65
CA HIS A 242 7.20 10.57 7.92
C HIS A 242 7.69 9.24 8.51
N SER A 243 8.67 8.62 7.84
CA SER A 243 9.24 7.36 8.29
C SER A 243 10.08 7.51 9.56
N GLU A 244 10.78 8.65 9.74
CA GLU A 244 11.48 8.96 10.98
C GLU A 244 10.51 8.99 12.17
N ARG A 245 9.35 9.67 12.01
CA ARG A 245 8.33 9.69 13.05
C ARG A 245 7.70 8.32 13.31
N LEU A 246 7.36 7.58 12.26
CA LEU A 246 6.84 6.22 12.40
C LEU A 246 7.80 5.35 13.22
N GLY A 247 9.09 5.36 12.89
CA GLY A 247 10.09 4.56 13.59
C GLY A 247 10.45 5.06 14.98
N ALA A 248 10.25 6.36 15.28
CA ALA A 248 10.56 6.93 16.58
C ALA A 248 9.37 6.87 17.55
N GLU A 249 8.15 6.95 17.06
CA GLU A 249 6.94 7.09 17.88
C GLU A 249 6.17 5.75 18.07
N ILE A 250 6.40 4.74 17.21
CA ILE A 250 5.89 3.38 17.44
C ILE A 250 6.87 2.64 18.37
N PRO A 251 6.42 2.12 19.54
CA PRO A 251 7.30 1.61 20.61
C PRO A 251 8.27 0.49 20.17
N ASP A 252 7.80 -0.46 19.36
CA ASP A 252 8.62 -1.57 18.85
C ASP A 252 8.77 -1.44 17.32
N ALA A 253 9.38 -0.32 16.90
CA ALA A 253 9.63 -0.09 15.49
C ALA A 253 11.12 0.05 15.18
N ARG A 254 11.50 -0.36 13.96
CA ARG A 254 12.81 -0.11 13.37
C ARG A 254 12.72 0.38 11.94
N ASN A 255 13.63 1.26 11.56
CA ASN A 255 13.70 1.81 10.22
C ASN A 255 14.70 1.06 9.35
N ILE A 256 14.35 0.89 8.08
CA ILE A 256 15.24 0.45 7.00
C ILE A 256 15.27 1.56 5.95
N TRP A 257 16.45 2.13 5.73
CA TRP A 257 16.69 3.19 4.76
C TRP A 257 17.31 2.61 3.50
N LEU A 258 16.69 2.86 2.33
CA LEU A 258 17.12 2.32 1.06
C LEU A 258 17.75 3.42 0.20
N SER A 259 19.06 3.38 0.07
CA SER A 259 19.81 4.39 -0.70
C SER A 259 19.50 4.27 -2.19
N GLY A 260 19.25 5.40 -2.85
CA GLY A 260 18.96 5.46 -4.27
C GLY A 260 17.52 5.10 -4.66
N VAL A 261 16.71 4.61 -3.71
CA VAL A 261 15.31 4.17 -3.91
C VAL A 261 14.33 5.31 -3.67
N GLY A 262 13.27 5.37 -4.44
CA GLY A 262 12.19 6.35 -4.33
C GLY A 262 10.98 5.83 -3.55
N HIS A 263 9.79 6.31 -3.93
CA HIS A 263 8.51 5.91 -3.33
C HIS A 263 8.08 4.48 -3.71
N ALA A 264 8.50 4.02 -4.87
CA ALA A 264 8.03 2.77 -5.46
C ALA A 264 8.84 1.53 -5.01
N VAL A 265 9.12 1.41 -3.70
CA VAL A 265 9.91 0.33 -3.08
C VAL A 265 9.47 -1.06 -3.55
N VAL A 266 8.18 -1.28 -3.78
CA VAL A 266 7.62 -2.56 -4.25
C VAL A 266 8.14 -2.99 -5.63
N TYR A 267 8.69 -2.05 -6.40
CA TYR A 267 9.35 -2.30 -7.68
C TYR A 267 10.87 -2.16 -7.59
N GLU A 268 11.38 -1.23 -6.78
CA GLU A 268 12.79 -0.85 -6.73
C GLU A 268 13.61 -1.76 -5.81
N ALA A 269 12.98 -2.32 -4.76
CA ALA A 269 13.64 -3.18 -3.77
C ALA A 269 12.66 -4.26 -3.22
N PRO A 270 12.00 -5.07 -4.09
CA PRO A 270 11.04 -6.09 -3.65
C PRO A 270 11.69 -7.16 -2.76
N GLU A 271 13.00 -7.41 -2.93
CA GLU A 271 13.80 -8.36 -2.15
C GLU A 271 13.91 -7.96 -0.68
N ILE A 272 13.85 -6.67 -0.34
CA ILE A 272 13.86 -6.21 1.05
C ILE A 272 12.56 -6.62 1.75
N ILE A 273 11.42 -6.48 1.07
CA ILE A 273 10.13 -6.90 1.62
C ILE A 273 10.14 -8.43 1.86
N ASP A 274 10.65 -9.20 0.90
CA ASP A 274 10.81 -10.64 1.04
C ASP A 274 11.73 -11.02 2.20
N HIS A 275 12.90 -10.39 2.28
CA HIS A 275 13.88 -10.65 3.34
C HIS A 275 13.28 -10.44 4.72
N GLU A 276 12.65 -9.28 4.94
CA GLU A 276 12.06 -8.91 6.23
C GLU A 276 10.86 -9.79 6.59
N VAL A 277 9.99 -10.10 5.62
CA VAL A 277 8.92 -11.08 5.82
C VAL A 277 9.51 -12.42 6.24
N GLY A 278 10.59 -12.87 5.59
CA GLY A 278 11.27 -14.12 5.93
C GLY A 278 11.77 -14.18 7.38
N LEU A 279 12.25 -13.06 7.93
CA LEU A 279 12.66 -12.96 9.33
C LEU A 279 11.47 -13.01 10.31
N LEU A 280 10.30 -12.54 9.87
CA LEU A 280 9.10 -12.48 10.70
C LEU A 280 8.32 -13.80 10.72
N VAL A 281 8.34 -14.59 9.63
CA VAL A 281 7.52 -15.82 9.51
C VAL A 281 8.26 -17.10 9.92
N ASN A 282 9.56 -17.04 10.08
CA ASN A 282 10.37 -18.11 10.66
C ASN A 282 10.39 -17.96 12.19
#